data_98b862f1889242e7662109fbbb36d817
#
_entry.id   98b862f1889242e7662109fbbb36d817
#
_cell.length_a   1.000
_cell.length_b   1.000
_cell.length_c   1.000
_cell.angle_alpha   90.00
_cell.angle_beta   90.00
_cell.angle_gamma   90.00
#
_symmetry.space_group_name_H-M   'P 1'
#
loop_
_entity.id
_entity.type
_entity.pdbx_description
1 polymer ?
#
loop_
_entity_poly.entity_id
_entity_poly.type
_entity_poly.pdbx_seq_one_letter_code
_entity_poly.pdbx_strand_id
1 'polypeptide(L)'
;MVIGLACSFLHLGHPLRAWRAAAMWRTSWLSREVIVLPAFMICVAVWGVSHWWAKATFGWGGAAAVLALLLYLCTGMIYAAVKAIREWATPLTPWNYMLLGIASGLMLCTALAAALAPPFAAPLAMATLIATLAGGVSRGLTLWRNLTLPPKTTIQSALGVRHPRIVQTSQGMTAGSFGTREFFHGHTPWQVIGMRLCAAVFGVIAPVAMLAVLGAGVTAGVGALLFAVQYFGLLAERWSFFAEGQHPQNLYHQRMG
;
A
#
# COMPACT_ATOMS: atom_id res chain seq x y z
N MET A 1 -6.98 11.21 -7.05
CA MET A 1 -7.66 9.98 -7.49
C MET A 1 -8.00 10.00 -8.99
N VAL A 2 -8.67 11.02 -9.54
CA VAL A 2 -9.00 11.08 -10.99
C VAL A 2 -7.77 10.92 -11.86
N ILE A 3 -6.69 11.67 -11.59
CA ILE A 3 -5.42 11.56 -12.34
C ILE A 3 -4.85 10.14 -12.22
N GLY A 4 -4.83 9.55 -11.03
CA GLY A 4 -4.33 8.19 -10.83
C GLY A 4 -5.15 7.14 -11.58
N LEU A 5 -6.48 7.28 -11.61
CA LEU A 5 -7.35 6.40 -12.39
C LEU A 5 -7.13 6.57 -13.90
N ALA A 6 -6.96 7.80 -14.39
CA ALA A 6 -6.64 8.08 -15.78
C ALA A 6 -5.29 7.43 -16.17
N CYS A 7 -4.25 7.60 -15.35
CA CYS A 7 -2.95 6.94 -15.56
C CYS A 7 -3.09 5.40 -15.55
N SER A 8 -3.94 4.86 -14.68
CA SER A 8 -4.22 3.42 -14.64
C SER A 8 -4.88 2.91 -15.93
N PHE A 9 -5.71 3.71 -16.56
CA PHE A 9 -6.32 3.37 -17.85
C PHE A 9 -5.30 3.26 -18.98
N LEU A 10 -4.23 4.09 -18.96
CA LEU A 10 -3.24 4.14 -20.02
C LEU A 10 -2.36 2.88 -20.12
N HIS A 11 -2.22 2.11 -19.04
CA HIS A 11 -1.44 0.86 -19.06
C HIS A 11 -2.28 -0.40 -19.31
N LEU A 12 -3.60 -0.28 -19.45
CA LEU A 12 -4.45 -1.42 -19.78
C LEU A 12 -4.27 -1.87 -21.22
N GLY A 13 -3.99 -3.14 -21.44
CA GLY A 13 -3.88 -3.71 -22.78
C GLY A 13 -5.18 -3.58 -23.60
N HIS A 14 -6.35 -3.59 -22.94
CA HIS A 14 -7.65 -3.44 -23.56
C HIS A 14 -8.58 -2.53 -22.73
N PRO A 15 -8.37 -1.20 -22.71
CA PRO A 15 -9.11 -0.27 -21.85
C PRO A 15 -10.63 -0.29 -22.07
N LEU A 16 -11.10 -0.50 -23.31
CA LEU A 16 -12.53 -0.60 -23.62
C LEU A 16 -13.23 -1.81 -22.98
N ARG A 17 -12.47 -2.80 -22.50
CA ARG A 17 -12.98 -3.97 -21.82
C ARG A 17 -12.85 -3.91 -20.29
N ALA A 18 -12.36 -2.80 -19.74
CA ALA A 18 -12.10 -2.63 -18.31
C ALA A 18 -13.34 -2.86 -17.42
N TRP A 19 -14.55 -2.56 -17.92
CA TRP A 19 -15.80 -2.82 -17.22
C TRP A 19 -16.00 -4.29 -16.84
N ARG A 20 -15.40 -5.24 -17.59
CA ARG A 20 -15.44 -6.68 -17.28
C ARG A 20 -14.77 -7.02 -15.95
N ALA A 21 -13.86 -6.17 -15.49
CA ALA A 21 -13.20 -6.36 -14.20
C ALA A 21 -14.21 -6.37 -13.03
N ALA A 22 -15.37 -5.72 -13.17
CA ALA A 22 -16.44 -5.71 -12.17
C ALA A 22 -17.28 -6.99 -12.14
N ALA A 23 -17.25 -7.83 -13.19
CA ALA A 23 -18.19 -8.96 -13.36
C ALA A 23 -18.03 -10.03 -12.27
N MET A 24 -16.83 -10.25 -11.75
CA MET A 24 -16.53 -11.31 -10.76
C MET A 24 -16.55 -10.81 -9.31
N TRP A 25 -17.40 -9.85 -8.98
CA TRP A 25 -17.43 -9.19 -7.66
C TRP A 25 -17.68 -10.15 -6.48
N ARG A 26 -18.32 -11.29 -6.70
CA ARG A 26 -18.57 -12.29 -5.65
C ARG A 26 -17.31 -13.02 -5.21
N THR A 27 -16.34 -13.22 -6.11
CA THR A 27 -15.15 -14.05 -5.87
C THR A 27 -13.85 -13.29 -5.92
N SER A 28 -13.78 -12.13 -6.60
CA SER A 28 -12.56 -11.35 -6.80
C SER A 28 -12.56 -10.06 -5.99
N TRP A 29 -11.51 -9.86 -5.21
CA TRP A 29 -11.30 -8.61 -4.47
C TRP A 29 -11.00 -7.42 -5.39
N LEU A 30 -10.29 -7.65 -6.49
CA LEU A 30 -10.07 -6.65 -7.54
C LEU A 30 -11.40 -6.15 -8.12
N SER A 31 -12.34 -7.06 -8.39
CA SER A 31 -13.67 -6.68 -8.90
C SER A 31 -14.44 -5.82 -7.89
N ARG A 32 -14.31 -6.08 -6.60
CA ARG A 32 -14.90 -5.26 -5.53
C ARG A 32 -14.27 -3.87 -5.49
N GLU A 33 -12.93 -3.78 -5.59
CA GLU A 33 -12.22 -2.50 -5.65
C GLU A 33 -12.68 -1.65 -6.84
N VAL A 34 -12.80 -2.25 -8.03
CA VAL A 34 -13.28 -1.58 -9.25
C VAL A 34 -14.70 -1.03 -9.11
N ILE A 35 -15.54 -1.61 -8.24
CA ILE A 35 -16.88 -1.10 -7.94
C ILE A 35 -16.83 -0.03 -6.84
N VAL A 36 -16.09 -0.28 -5.76
CA VAL A 36 -16.04 0.63 -4.59
C VAL A 36 -15.34 1.95 -4.93
N LEU A 37 -14.29 1.92 -5.77
CA LEU A 37 -13.54 3.11 -6.13
C LEU A 37 -14.39 4.18 -6.85
N PRO A 38 -15.14 3.88 -7.92
CA PRO A 38 -16.03 4.87 -8.52
C PRO A 38 -17.15 5.32 -7.56
N ALA A 39 -17.72 4.42 -6.77
CA ALA A 39 -18.73 4.74 -5.77
C ALA A 39 -18.19 5.75 -4.75
N PHE A 40 -16.97 5.54 -4.25
CA PHE A 40 -16.28 6.48 -3.37
C PHE A 40 -16.07 7.84 -4.06
N MET A 41 -15.59 7.85 -5.30
CA MET A 41 -15.34 9.09 -6.07
C MET A 41 -16.63 9.88 -6.29
N ILE A 42 -17.72 9.20 -6.65
CA ILE A 42 -19.03 9.82 -6.83
C ILE A 42 -19.53 10.39 -5.49
N CYS A 43 -19.42 9.60 -4.41
CA CYS A 43 -19.84 10.04 -3.08
C CYS A 43 -19.09 11.30 -2.62
N VAL A 44 -17.77 11.37 -2.83
CA VAL A 44 -16.95 12.55 -2.51
C VAL A 44 -17.34 13.74 -3.40
N ALA A 45 -17.61 13.53 -4.69
CA ALA A 45 -18.03 14.58 -5.60
C ALA A 45 -19.41 15.16 -5.18
N VAL A 46 -20.38 14.28 -4.89
CA VAL A 46 -21.71 14.68 -4.39
C VAL A 46 -21.58 15.42 -3.05
N TRP A 47 -20.72 14.96 -2.15
CA TRP A 47 -20.45 15.64 -0.88
C TRP A 47 -19.92 17.05 -1.10
N GLY A 48 -18.93 17.23 -1.99
CA GLY A 48 -18.37 18.53 -2.32
C GLY A 48 -19.41 19.47 -2.92
N VAL A 49 -20.21 18.99 -3.89
CA VAL A 49 -21.32 19.77 -4.50
C VAL A 49 -22.39 20.12 -3.47
N SER A 50 -22.77 19.16 -2.62
CA SER A 50 -23.76 19.40 -1.57
C SER A 50 -23.27 20.41 -0.53
N HIS A 51 -21.97 20.41 -0.23
CA HIS A 51 -21.39 21.42 0.67
C HIS A 51 -21.46 22.83 0.07
N TRP A 52 -21.32 22.95 -1.24
CA TRP A 52 -21.42 24.25 -1.93
C TRP A 52 -22.85 24.80 -1.97
N TRP A 53 -23.86 23.94 -2.18
CA TRP A 53 -25.24 24.35 -2.42
C TRP A 53 -26.24 23.98 -1.33
N ALA A 54 -25.95 22.92 -0.56
CA ALA A 54 -26.87 22.42 0.45
C ALA A 54 -26.27 22.49 1.85
N LYS A 55 -27.14 22.64 2.84
CA LYS A 55 -26.73 22.81 4.24
C LYS A 55 -26.55 21.51 5.01
N ALA A 56 -26.97 20.36 4.48
CA ALA A 56 -26.91 19.06 5.16
C ALA A 56 -25.93 18.14 4.44
N THR A 57 -24.67 18.10 4.91
CA THR A 57 -23.59 17.33 4.27
C THR A 57 -23.08 16.14 5.07
N PHE A 58 -23.52 15.99 6.32
CA PHE A 58 -22.99 15.00 7.27
C PHE A 58 -23.14 13.55 6.76
N GLY A 59 -24.28 13.19 6.17
CA GLY A 59 -24.51 11.84 5.64
C GLY A 59 -23.55 11.45 4.53
N TRP A 60 -23.25 12.36 3.61
CA TRP A 60 -22.31 12.10 2.50
C TRP A 60 -20.88 11.95 2.98
N GLY A 61 -20.45 12.74 3.97
CA GLY A 61 -19.13 12.61 4.58
C GLY A 61 -18.95 11.26 5.28
N GLY A 62 -19.95 10.81 6.03
CA GLY A 62 -19.98 9.50 6.65
C GLY A 62 -19.94 8.36 5.64
N ALA A 63 -20.74 8.44 4.57
CA ALA A 63 -20.74 7.46 3.49
C ALA A 63 -19.38 7.40 2.78
N ALA A 64 -18.76 8.55 2.49
CA ALA A 64 -17.42 8.61 1.91
C ALA A 64 -16.38 7.96 2.82
N ALA A 65 -16.43 8.18 4.13
CA ALA A 65 -15.51 7.54 5.08
C ALA A 65 -15.66 6.01 5.08
N VAL A 66 -16.89 5.49 5.10
CA VAL A 66 -17.15 4.04 5.02
C VAL A 66 -16.62 3.46 3.70
N LEU A 67 -16.87 4.13 2.58
CA LEU A 67 -16.39 3.69 1.27
C LEU A 67 -14.86 3.74 1.18
N ALA A 68 -14.20 4.72 1.81
CA ALA A 68 -12.74 4.78 1.90
C ALA A 68 -12.16 3.60 2.66
N LEU A 69 -12.76 3.24 3.82
CA LEU A 69 -12.33 2.07 4.59
C LEU A 69 -12.53 0.77 3.81
N LEU A 70 -13.67 0.62 3.13
CA LEU A 70 -13.92 -0.51 2.25
C LEU A 70 -12.91 -0.57 1.09
N LEU A 71 -12.52 0.56 0.53
CA LEU A 71 -11.52 0.63 -0.53
C LEU A 71 -10.16 0.16 -0.03
N TYR A 72 -9.69 0.63 1.14
CA TYR A 72 -8.45 0.13 1.75
C TYR A 72 -8.50 -1.38 2.01
N LEU A 73 -9.64 -1.88 2.49
CA LEU A 73 -9.84 -3.31 2.71
C LEU A 73 -9.75 -4.08 1.39
N CYS A 74 -10.45 -3.65 0.35
CA CYS A 74 -10.43 -4.31 -0.96
C CYS A 74 -9.00 -4.35 -1.53
N THR A 75 -8.31 -3.21 -1.54
CA THR A 75 -6.92 -3.10 -2.04
C THR A 75 -5.98 -4.01 -1.25
N GLY A 76 -6.04 -4.00 0.07
CA GLY A 76 -5.22 -4.88 0.90
C GLY A 76 -5.52 -6.37 0.68
N MET A 77 -6.78 -6.71 0.50
CA MET A 77 -7.22 -8.08 0.28
C MET A 77 -6.87 -8.63 -1.10
N ILE A 78 -6.67 -7.79 -2.13
CA ILE A 78 -6.14 -8.23 -3.42
C ILE A 78 -4.83 -9.00 -3.22
N TYR A 79 -3.92 -8.45 -2.42
CA TYR A 79 -2.62 -9.07 -2.14
C TYR A 79 -2.73 -10.18 -1.09
N ALA A 80 -3.50 -9.98 -0.02
CA ALA A 80 -3.67 -10.99 1.03
C ALA A 80 -4.33 -12.29 0.53
N ALA A 81 -5.13 -12.21 -0.53
CA ALA A 81 -5.75 -13.37 -1.16
C ALA A 81 -4.79 -14.20 -2.03
N VAL A 82 -3.61 -13.68 -2.38
CA VAL A 82 -2.59 -14.39 -3.17
C VAL A 82 -1.82 -15.36 -2.28
N LYS A 83 -2.41 -16.52 -2.02
CA LYS A 83 -1.84 -17.54 -1.11
C LYS A 83 -0.48 -18.10 -1.55
N ALA A 84 -0.13 -17.94 -2.82
CA ALA A 84 1.15 -18.36 -3.36
C ALA A 84 2.31 -17.53 -2.81
N ILE A 85 2.09 -16.24 -2.57
CA ILE A 85 3.08 -15.31 -2.00
C ILE A 85 2.80 -15.18 -0.50
N ARG A 86 3.56 -15.91 0.30
CA ARG A 86 3.34 -16.03 1.75
C ARG A 86 3.57 -14.73 2.50
N GLU A 87 4.45 -13.89 2.01
CA GLU A 87 4.76 -12.57 2.55
C GLU A 87 3.54 -11.65 2.52
N TRP A 88 2.69 -11.80 1.50
CA TRP A 88 1.45 -11.03 1.33
C TRP A 88 0.23 -11.70 1.96
N ALA A 89 0.22 -13.05 1.99
CA ALA A 89 -0.91 -13.86 2.45
C ALA A 89 -1.05 -13.84 3.98
N THR A 90 -1.32 -12.69 4.55
CA THR A 90 -1.47 -12.48 6.00
C THR A 90 -2.56 -11.43 6.29
N PRO A 91 -3.31 -11.56 7.41
CA PRO A 91 -4.24 -10.52 7.84
C PRO A 91 -3.57 -9.16 8.09
N LEU A 92 -2.26 -9.12 8.39
CA LEU A 92 -1.52 -7.88 8.56
C LEU A 92 -1.49 -7.03 7.28
N THR A 93 -1.59 -7.65 6.09
CA THR A 93 -1.58 -6.93 4.82
C THR A 93 -2.71 -5.91 4.70
N PRO A 94 -4.01 -6.27 4.79
CA PRO A 94 -5.08 -5.28 4.75
C PRO A 94 -5.01 -4.29 5.93
N TRP A 95 -4.57 -4.71 7.12
CA TRP A 95 -4.35 -3.80 8.24
C TRP A 95 -3.29 -2.75 7.95
N ASN A 96 -2.15 -3.11 7.34
CA ASN A 96 -1.13 -2.16 6.93
C ASN A 96 -1.66 -1.16 5.91
N TYR A 97 -2.45 -1.62 4.92
CA TYR A 97 -3.09 -0.72 3.95
C TYR A 97 -4.01 0.29 4.64
N MET A 98 -4.83 -0.17 5.59
CA MET A 98 -5.74 0.71 6.34
C MET A 98 -4.97 1.69 7.23
N LEU A 99 -4.07 1.22 8.08
CA LEU A 99 -3.40 2.05 9.07
C LEU A 99 -2.48 3.09 8.42
N LEU A 100 -1.67 2.69 7.43
CA LEU A 100 -0.79 3.62 6.73
C LEU A 100 -1.57 4.60 5.85
N GLY A 101 -2.67 4.15 5.24
CA GLY A 101 -3.57 5.02 4.48
C GLY A 101 -4.27 6.05 5.36
N ILE A 102 -4.80 5.64 6.52
CA ILE A 102 -5.39 6.55 7.51
C ILE A 102 -4.34 7.53 8.03
N ALA A 103 -3.13 7.06 8.36
CA ALA A 103 -2.05 7.91 8.87
C ALA A 103 -1.69 9.02 7.88
N SER A 104 -1.51 8.70 6.60
CA SER A 104 -1.19 9.69 5.57
C SER A 104 -2.34 10.66 5.31
N GLY A 105 -3.57 10.15 5.32
CA GLY A 105 -4.77 10.99 5.20
C GLY A 105 -4.91 11.98 6.36
N LEU A 106 -4.72 11.51 7.60
CA LEU A 106 -4.74 12.38 8.79
C LEU A 106 -3.60 13.39 8.78
N MET A 107 -2.41 13.04 8.28
CA MET A 107 -1.31 13.99 8.13
C MET A 107 -1.68 15.13 7.18
N LEU A 108 -2.28 14.81 6.03
CA LEU A 108 -2.78 15.83 5.11
C LEU A 108 -3.89 16.68 5.75
N CYS A 109 -4.82 16.04 6.48
CA CYS A 109 -5.86 16.76 7.21
C CYS A 109 -5.26 17.69 8.28
N THR A 110 -4.20 17.27 8.98
CA THR A 110 -3.49 18.11 9.96
C THR A 110 -2.90 19.35 9.28
N ALA A 111 -2.25 19.18 8.13
CA ALA A 111 -1.68 20.31 7.38
C ALA A 111 -2.76 21.30 6.92
N LEU A 112 -3.88 20.78 6.37
CA LEU A 112 -5.00 21.58 5.94
C LEU A 112 -5.71 22.27 7.11
N ALA A 113 -5.90 21.59 8.23
CA ALA A 113 -6.49 22.16 9.42
C ALA A 113 -5.65 23.30 10.00
N ALA A 114 -4.32 23.12 10.02
CA ALA A 114 -3.42 24.20 10.46
C ALA A 114 -3.54 25.48 9.60
N ALA A 115 -3.92 25.32 8.31
CA ALA A 115 -4.14 26.44 7.41
C ALA A 115 -5.55 27.04 7.50
N LEU A 116 -6.58 26.19 7.54
CA LEU A 116 -7.97 26.58 7.29
C LEU A 116 -8.87 26.53 8.53
N ALA A 117 -8.49 25.73 9.52
CA ALA A 117 -9.29 25.47 10.73
C ALA A 117 -8.39 25.17 11.95
N PRO A 118 -7.57 26.15 12.43
CA PRO A 118 -6.55 25.95 13.45
C PRO A 118 -7.00 25.22 14.72
N PRO A 119 -8.24 25.39 15.23
CA PRO A 119 -8.69 24.66 16.40
C PRO A 119 -8.68 23.14 16.28
N PHE A 120 -8.77 22.60 15.05
CA PHE A 120 -8.73 21.16 14.78
C PHE A 120 -7.32 20.62 14.51
N ALA A 121 -6.31 21.48 14.37
CA ALA A 121 -4.95 21.04 14.03
C ALA A 121 -4.34 20.14 15.13
N ALA A 122 -4.45 20.53 16.39
CA ALA A 122 -3.89 19.78 17.52
C ALA A 122 -4.53 18.37 17.69
N PRO A 123 -5.86 18.19 17.74
CA PRO A 123 -6.45 16.87 17.81
C PRO A 123 -6.15 16.00 16.60
N LEU A 124 -6.07 16.58 15.40
CA LEU A 124 -5.68 15.86 14.19
C LEU A 124 -4.21 15.45 14.22
N ALA A 125 -3.30 16.29 14.70
CA ALA A 125 -1.89 15.95 14.89
C ALA A 125 -1.72 14.76 15.84
N MET A 126 -2.46 14.74 16.95
CA MET A 126 -2.46 13.61 17.89
C MET A 126 -3.01 12.34 17.26
N ALA A 127 -4.13 12.41 16.53
CA ALA A 127 -4.68 11.28 15.80
C ALA A 127 -3.69 10.75 14.74
N THR A 128 -3.01 11.65 14.03
CA THR A 128 -1.96 11.32 13.04
C THR A 128 -0.78 10.60 13.70
N LEU A 129 -0.32 11.08 14.86
CA LEU A 129 0.75 10.45 15.64
C LEU A 129 0.38 9.01 15.99
N ILE A 130 -0.81 8.81 16.57
CA ILE A 130 -1.30 7.49 16.98
C ILE A 130 -1.43 6.56 15.77
N ALA A 131 -2.04 7.03 14.68
CA ALA A 131 -2.24 6.23 13.48
C ALA A 131 -0.89 5.85 12.82
N THR A 132 0.08 6.79 12.79
CA THR A 132 1.42 6.53 12.22
C THR A 132 2.19 5.51 13.07
N LEU A 133 2.13 5.62 14.39
CA LEU A 133 2.71 4.63 15.30
C LEU A 133 2.08 3.25 15.12
N ALA A 134 0.76 3.17 15.09
CA ALA A 134 0.03 1.92 14.89
C ALA A 134 0.39 1.27 13.53
N GLY A 135 0.45 2.07 12.46
CA GLY A 135 0.89 1.62 11.13
C GLY A 135 2.34 1.14 11.12
N GLY A 136 3.24 1.87 11.78
CA GLY A 136 4.64 1.51 11.93
C GLY A 136 4.83 0.20 12.68
N VAL A 137 4.13 0.00 13.81
CA VAL A 137 4.14 -1.24 14.59
C VAL A 137 3.61 -2.40 13.75
N SER A 138 2.47 -2.23 13.09
CA SER A 138 1.86 -3.27 12.25
C SER A 138 2.80 -3.67 11.09
N ARG A 139 3.45 -2.69 10.46
CA ARG A 139 4.44 -2.97 9.40
C ARG A 139 5.69 -3.65 9.95
N GLY A 140 6.18 -3.22 11.10
CA GLY A 140 7.30 -3.85 11.81
C GLY A 140 7.03 -5.33 12.13
N LEU A 141 5.83 -5.64 12.63
CA LEU A 141 5.38 -7.02 12.88
C LEU A 141 5.33 -7.83 11.58
N THR A 142 4.89 -7.23 10.48
CA THR A 142 4.88 -7.88 9.17
C THR A 142 6.30 -8.20 8.70
N LEU A 143 7.22 -7.27 8.83
CA LEU A 143 8.64 -7.48 8.47
C LEU A 143 9.27 -8.57 9.32
N TRP A 144 9.08 -8.51 10.64
CA TRP A 144 9.58 -9.54 11.55
C TRP A 144 9.03 -10.92 11.20
N ARG A 145 7.70 -11.02 10.98
CA ARG A 145 7.09 -12.26 10.52
C ARG A 145 7.70 -12.75 9.21
N ASN A 146 7.87 -11.88 8.23
CA ASN A 146 8.38 -12.27 6.91
C ASN A 146 9.82 -12.77 6.98
N LEU A 147 10.65 -12.20 7.86
CA LEU A 147 12.02 -12.64 8.10
C LEU A 147 12.10 -14.03 8.78
N THR A 148 11.07 -14.42 9.52
CA THR A 148 11.01 -15.71 10.25
C THR A 148 10.27 -16.79 9.46
N LEU A 149 9.73 -16.48 8.27
CA LEU A 149 9.01 -17.46 7.47
C LEU A 149 9.95 -18.55 6.92
N PRO A 150 9.72 -19.83 7.21
CA PRO A 150 10.48 -20.89 6.58
C PRO A 150 10.13 -20.97 5.08
N PRO A 151 11.08 -21.33 4.21
CA PRO A 151 10.79 -21.52 2.79
C PRO A 151 9.77 -22.66 2.63
N LYS A 152 8.69 -22.40 1.88
CA LYS A 152 7.64 -23.40 1.63
C LYS A 152 8.07 -24.41 0.57
N THR A 153 8.85 -23.96 -0.40
CA THR A 153 9.28 -24.73 -1.56
C THR A 153 10.76 -24.45 -1.80
N THR A 154 11.54 -25.49 -2.04
CA THR A 154 12.94 -25.39 -2.44
C THR A 154 13.08 -25.84 -3.89
N ILE A 155 14.20 -25.53 -4.54
CA ILE A 155 14.49 -26.00 -5.90
C ILE A 155 14.37 -27.52 -5.97
N GLN A 156 14.86 -28.23 -4.94
CA GLN A 156 14.80 -29.69 -4.83
C GLN A 156 13.36 -30.18 -4.83
N SER A 157 12.50 -29.58 -3.99
CA SER A 157 11.09 -29.97 -3.89
C SER A 157 10.29 -29.58 -5.14
N ALA A 158 10.63 -28.47 -5.79
CA ALA A 158 9.95 -28.00 -6.99
C ALA A 158 10.25 -28.87 -8.22
N LEU A 159 11.49 -29.37 -8.33
CA LEU A 159 11.94 -30.21 -9.44
C LEU A 159 11.84 -31.71 -9.15
N GLY A 160 11.61 -32.10 -7.90
CA GLY A 160 11.62 -33.49 -7.48
C GLY A 160 13.02 -34.16 -7.49
N VAL A 161 14.08 -33.34 -7.58
CA VAL A 161 15.48 -33.82 -7.68
C VAL A 161 16.16 -33.72 -6.32
N ARG A 162 16.64 -34.83 -5.81
CA ARG A 162 17.35 -34.90 -4.50
C ARG A 162 18.87 -34.69 -4.67
N HIS A 163 19.25 -33.48 -5.13
CA HIS A 163 20.66 -33.12 -5.23
C HIS A 163 20.95 -31.81 -4.49
N PRO A 164 22.05 -31.71 -3.72
CA PRO A 164 22.33 -30.51 -2.93
C PRO A 164 22.58 -29.25 -3.78
N ARG A 165 23.13 -29.43 -4.97
CA ARG A 165 23.42 -28.31 -5.89
C ARG A 165 22.71 -28.54 -7.22
N ILE A 166 21.66 -27.75 -7.45
CA ILE A 166 20.92 -27.72 -8.71
C ILE A 166 21.18 -26.37 -9.36
N VAL A 167 21.68 -26.38 -10.60
CA VAL A 167 21.99 -25.16 -11.38
C VAL A 167 21.25 -25.25 -12.70
N GLN A 168 20.57 -24.20 -13.08
CA GLN A 168 19.96 -24.08 -14.39
C GLN A 168 21.06 -23.83 -15.43
N THR A 169 21.27 -24.76 -16.34
CA THR A 169 22.30 -24.66 -17.40
C THR A 169 21.79 -23.91 -18.62
N SER A 170 20.48 -23.98 -18.89
CA SER A 170 19.87 -23.30 -20.01
C SER A 170 18.41 -22.95 -19.71
N GLN A 171 17.96 -21.82 -20.19
CA GLN A 171 16.56 -21.37 -20.06
C GLN A 171 15.71 -21.84 -21.26
N GLY A 172 16.33 -22.39 -22.30
CA GLY A 172 15.68 -22.74 -23.56
C GLY A 172 15.04 -21.54 -24.26
N MET A 173 13.98 -21.79 -25.02
CA MET A 173 13.21 -20.75 -25.72
C MET A 173 12.19 -20.02 -24.83
N THR A 174 12.09 -20.37 -23.56
CA THR A 174 11.16 -19.76 -22.63
C THR A 174 11.68 -18.41 -22.14
N ALA A 175 10.92 -17.35 -22.38
CA ALA A 175 11.19 -16.06 -21.77
C ALA A 175 11.09 -16.15 -20.23
N GLY A 176 11.88 -15.34 -19.51
CA GLY A 176 11.74 -15.20 -18.08
C GLY A 176 10.29 -14.82 -17.71
N SER A 177 9.81 -15.27 -16.55
CA SER A 177 8.49 -14.89 -16.09
C SER A 177 8.43 -13.38 -15.82
N PHE A 178 7.22 -12.80 -15.86
CA PHE A 178 6.97 -11.43 -15.47
C PHE A 178 7.58 -11.10 -14.09
N GLY A 179 7.39 -11.99 -13.11
CA GLY A 179 7.92 -11.84 -11.76
C GLY A 179 9.45 -11.84 -11.65
N THR A 180 10.20 -12.27 -12.68
CA THR A 180 11.67 -12.25 -12.70
C THR A 180 12.26 -10.95 -13.24
N ARG A 181 11.44 -10.01 -13.67
CA ARG A 181 11.87 -8.73 -14.27
C ARG A 181 11.55 -7.51 -13.42
N GLU A 182 10.75 -7.69 -12.35
CA GLU A 182 10.22 -6.59 -11.55
C GLU A 182 10.80 -6.54 -10.14
N PHE A 183 10.74 -5.36 -9.54
CA PHE A 183 11.05 -5.04 -8.15
C PHE A 183 12.43 -5.52 -7.68
N PHE A 184 12.46 -6.61 -6.92
CA PHE A 184 13.65 -7.11 -6.25
C PHE A 184 14.70 -7.68 -7.22
N HIS A 185 14.29 -8.22 -8.34
CA HIS A 185 15.19 -8.92 -9.25
C HIS A 185 16.18 -7.98 -9.93
N GLY A 186 17.47 -8.24 -9.76
CA GLY A 186 18.56 -7.41 -10.24
C GLY A 186 19.00 -6.30 -9.31
N HIS A 187 18.35 -6.14 -8.14
CA HIS A 187 18.78 -5.20 -7.10
C HIS A 187 19.75 -5.84 -6.12
N THR A 188 20.68 -5.04 -5.61
CA THR A 188 21.60 -5.50 -4.58
C THR A 188 20.90 -5.56 -3.22
N PRO A 189 21.34 -6.42 -2.27
CA PRO A 189 20.78 -6.46 -0.92
C PRO A 189 20.80 -5.09 -0.22
N TRP A 190 21.81 -4.27 -0.48
CA TRP A 190 21.93 -2.92 0.07
C TRP A 190 20.84 -1.96 -0.43
N GLN A 191 20.44 -2.07 -1.69
CA GLN A 191 19.34 -1.28 -2.24
C GLN A 191 18.01 -1.63 -1.54
N VAL A 192 17.77 -2.92 -1.31
CA VAL A 192 16.57 -3.39 -0.60
C VAL A 192 16.56 -2.90 0.85
N ILE A 193 17.70 -3.02 1.55
CA ILE A 193 17.85 -2.51 2.93
C ILE A 193 17.67 -1.00 2.94
N GLY A 194 18.29 -0.27 2.01
CA GLY A 194 18.15 1.18 1.88
C GLY A 194 16.70 1.62 1.71
N MET A 195 15.92 0.93 0.86
CA MET A 195 14.50 1.23 0.67
C MET A 195 13.66 0.93 1.92
N ARG A 196 13.96 -0.15 2.66
CA ARG A 196 13.31 -0.44 3.94
C ARG A 196 13.62 0.62 5.00
N LEU A 197 14.87 1.05 5.09
CA LEU A 197 15.28 2.14 5.99
C LEU A 197 14.63 3.47 5.60
N CYS A 198 14.58 3.79 4.31
CA CYS A 198 13.88 4.96 3.78
C CYS A 198 12.39 4.94 4.18
N ALA A 199 11.72 3.79 4.01
CA ALA A 199 10.34 3.61 4.42
C ALA A 199 10.13 3.79 5.94
N ALA A 200 11.00 3.21 6.76
CA ALA A 200 10.92 3.33 8.21
C ALA A 200 11.19 4.76 8.70
N VAL A 201 12.27 5.38 8.20
CA VAL A 201 12.67 6.72 8.64
C VAL A 201 11.68 7.77 8.19
N PHE A 202 11.39 7.85 6.88
CA PHE A 202 10.52 8.90 6.34
C PHE A 202 9.03 8.59 6.48
N GLY A 203 8.63 7.32 6.42
CA GLY A 203 7.23 6.93 6.55
C GLY A 203 6.71 6.95 7.99
N VAL A 204 7.59 6.71 8.98
CA VAL A 204 7.16 6.53 10.38
C VAL A 204 8.00 7.39 11.34
N ILE A 205 9.31 7.17 11.43
CA ILE A 205 10.15 7.71 12.54
C ILE A 205 10.17 9.23 12.50
N ALA A 206 10.51 9.85 11.37
CA ALA A 206 10.60 11.30 11.26
C ALA A 206 9.23 11.99 11.46
N PRO A 207 8.13 11.56 10.84
CA PRO A 207 6.80 12.11 11.14
C PRO A 207 6.41 11.99 12.61
N VAL A 208 6.63 10.84 13.23
CA VAL A 208 6.32 10.63 14.65
C VAL A 208 7.15 11.54 15.55
N ALA A 209 8.47 11.58 15.34
CA ALA A 209 9.37 12.41 16.14
C ALA A 209 8.99 13.90 16.04
N MET A 210 8.74 14.39 14.82
CA MET A 210 8.36 15.78 14.60
C MET A 210 6.99 16.10 15.21
N LEU A 211 5.99 15.25 15.06
CA LEU A 211 4.68 15.45 15.68
C LEU A 211 4.75 15.41 17.21
N ALA A 212 5.58 14.53 17.77
CA ALA A 212 5.79 14.45 19.22
C ALA A 212 6.46 15.72 19.79
N VAL A 213 7.38 16.33 19.05
CA VAL A 213 8.06 17.56 19.46
C VAL A 213 7.17 18.79 19.28
N LEU A 214 6.49 18.88 18.13
CA LEU A 214 5.70 20.06 17.77
C LEU A 214 4.33 20.10 18.48
N GLY A 215 3.74 18.93 18.76
CA GLY A 215 2.42 18.83 19.40
C GLY A 215 1.36 19.70 18.70
N ALA A 216 0.80 20.65 19.44
CA ALA A 216 -0.16 21.61 18.92
C ALA A 216 0.45 22.73 18.05
N GLY A 217 1.79 22.86 17.99
CA GLY A 217 2.51 23.89 17.25
C GLY A 217 2.73 23.60 15.76
N VAL A 218 2.03 22.61 15.20
CA VAL A 218 2.14 22.30 13.77
C VAL A 218 1.55 23.43 12.94
N THR A 219 2.41 24.13 12.20
CA THR A 219 1.98 25.13 11.21
C THR A 219 1.62 24.47 9.88
N ALA A 220 0.89 25.19 9.02
CA ALA A 220 0.49 24.68 7.69
C ALA A 220 1.71 24.25 6.84
N GLY A 221 2.77 25.08 6.81
CA GLY A 221 3.98 24.75 6.06
C GLY A 221 4.72 23.52 6.60
N VAL A 222 4.84 23.40 7.91
CA VAL A 222 5.44 22.22 8.54
C VAL A 222 4.57 20.97 8.31
N GLY A 223 3.27 21.08 8.45
CA GLY A 223 2.33 19.98 8.17
C GLY A 223 2.42 19.49 6.72
N ALA A 224 2.49 20.41 5.76
CA ALA A 224 2.65 20.08 4.35
C ALA A 224 4.01 19.37 4.08
N LEU A 225 5.09 19.85 4.70
CA LEU A 225 6.40 19.20 4.61
C LEU A 225 6.37 17.79 5.21
N LEU A 226 5.77 17.62 6.38
CA LEU A 226 5.63 16.32 7.03
C LEU A 226 4.80 15.35 6.19
N PHE A 227 3.72 15.83 5.56
CA PHE A 227 2.95 15.01 4.62
C PHE A 227 3.81 14.56 3.42
N ALA A 228 4.58 15.47 2.81
CA ALA A 228 5.44 15.14 1.69
C ALA A 228 6.52 14.11 2.08
N VAL A 229 7.15 14.29 3.24
CA VAL A 229 8.15 13.36 3.79
C VAL A 229 7.53 12.00 4.06
N GLN A 230 6.38 11.96 4.74
CA GLN A 230 5.67 10.71 5.02
C GLN A 230 5.24 10.01 3.73
N TYR A 231 4.70 10.75 2.77
CA TYR A 231 4.26 10.21 1.49
C TYR A 231 5.42 9.56 0.72
N PHE A 232 6.58 10.23 0.70
CA PHE A 232 7.80 9.65 0.11
C PHE A 232 8.21 8.35 0.81
N GLY A 233 8.20 8.33 2.14
CA GLY A 233 8.46 7.11 2.92
C GLY A 233 7.46 5.98 2.63
N LEU A 234 6.19 6.32 2.43
CA LEU A 234 5.15 5.34 2.08
C LEU A 234 5.30 4.81 0.64
N LEU A 235 5.81 5.60 -0.31
CA LEU A 235 6.19 5.09 -1.63
C LEU A 235 7.32 4.07 -1.54
N ALA A 236 8.35 4.35 -0.73
CA ALA A 236 9.43 3.41 -0.47
C ALA A 236 8.91 2.13 0.23
N GLU A 237 7.94 2.27 1.12
CA GLU A 237 7.28 1.15 1.78
C GLU A 237 6.49 0.29 0.78
N ARG A 238 5.72 0.89 -0.12
CA ARG A 238 5.02 0.15 -1.18
C ARG A 238 5.97 -0.59 -2.10
N TRP A 239 7.07 0.07 -2.51
CA TRP A 239 8.11 -0.61 -3.29
C TRP A 239 8.67 -1.82 -2.53
N SER A 240 9.01 -1.65 -1.26
CA SER A 240 9.53 -2.73 -0.41
C SER A 240 8.52 -3.87 -0.24
N PHE A 241 7.23 -3.56 -0.09
CA PHE A 241 6.17 -4.55 0.00
C PHE A 241 6.11 -5.44 -1.26
N PHE A 242 6.25 -4.85 -2.44
CA PHE A 242 6.28 -5.62 -3.69
C PHE A 242 7.59 -6.41 -3.84
N ALA A 243 8.71 -5.82 -3.48
CA ALA A 243 10.02 -6.46 -3.54
C ALA A 243 10.15 -7.66 -2.60
N GLU A 244 9.43 -7.67 -1.48
CA GLU A 244 9.41 -8.79 -0.51
C GLU A 244 8.65 -10.02 -1.02
N GLY A 245 7.77 -9.85 -1.99
CA GLY A 245 6.91 -10.93 -2.49
C GLY A 245 7.69 -11.96 -3.30
N GLN A 246 7.83 -13.18 -2.78
CA GLN A 246 8.52 -14.27 -3.45
C GLN A 246 7.51 -15.20 -4.15
N HIS A 247 7.40 -15.07 -5.46
CA HIS A 247 6.55 -15.96 -6.23
C HIS A 247 7.23 -17.31 -6.47
N PRO A 248 6.56 -18.47 -6.28
CA PRO A 248 7.17 -19.79 -6.46
C PRO A 248 7.80 -20.03 -7.85
N GLN A 249 7.30 -19.36 -8.90
CA GLN A 249 7.91 -19.43 -10.24
C GLN A 249 9.36 -18.92 -10.28
N ASN A 250 9.74 -18.03 -9.36
CA ASN A 250 11.11 -17.52 -9.31
C ASN A 250 12.13 -18.62 -9.00
N LEU A 251 11.72 -19.71 -8.32
CA LEU A 251 12.56 -20.89 -8.08
C LEU A 251 13.04 -21.53 -9.38
N TYR A 252 12.15 -21.68 -10.37
CA TYR A 252 12.51 -22.29 -11.65
C TYR A 252 13.49 -21.45 -12.46
N HIS A 253 13.49 -20.14 -12.23
CA HIS A 253 14.41 -19.21 -12.89
C HIS A 253 15.67 -18.93 -12.05
N GLN A 254 15.82 -19.59 -10.89
CA GLN A 254 16.91 -19.39 -9.92
C GLN A 254 17.13 -17.90 -9.58
N ARG A 255 16.06 -17.14 -9.50
CA ARG A 255 16.05 -15.72 -9.24
C ARG A 255 15.49 -15.34 -7.87
N MET A 256 15.47 -16.30 -6.94
CA MET A 256 15.24 -16.01 -5.53
C MET A 256 16.58 -15.61 -4.92
N GLY A 257 16.65 -14.37 -4.48
CA GLY A 257 17.79 -13.86 -3.72
C GLY A 257 17.76 -14.30 -2.27
#